data_2a4b0a5b5fbf1c93beba958e2af8559e
#
_entry.id   2a4b0a5b5fbf1c93beba958e2af8559e
#
_cell.length_a   1.000
_cell.length_b   1.000
_cell.length_c   1.000
_cell.angle_alpha   90.00
_cell.angle_beta   90.00
_cell.angle_gamma   90.00
#
_symmetry.space_group_name_H-M   'P 1'
#
loop_
_entity.id
_entity.type
_entity.pdbx_description
1 polymer ?
#
loop_
_entity_poly.entity_id
_entity_poly.type
_entity_poly.pdbx_seq_one_letter_code
_entity_poly.pdbx_strand_id
1 'polypeptide(L)'
;MVDGGLLNNVPADVLVENGCNFVIASTVTAKLERDFMGIRAHERQSAGWLFPSVKVIMRQNLIQSHSMNAMGVEPADFVIAPDVTSFDLSEFTRADEMASVGESTAIGVISKLRKLLASLDAPLFGQE
;
A
#
# COMPACT_ATOMS: atom_id res chain seq x y z
N MET A 1 14.03 1.75 18.94
CA MET A 1 13.07 2.39 18.05
C MET A 1 13.12 1.61 16.74
N VAL A 2 12.02 1.09 16.28
CA VAL A 2 11.90 0.29 15.04
C VAL A 2 10.92 0.96 14.10
N ASP A 3 10.95 0.60 12.82
CA ASP A 3 10.02 1.09 11.81
C ASP A 3 8.60 0.64 12.14
N GLY A 4 7.65 1.57 12.15
CA GLY A 4 6.22 1.32 12.38
C GLY A 4 5.62 0.34 11.36
N GLY A 5 6.16 0.30 10.14
CA GLY A 5 5.75 -0.64 9.09
C GLY A 5 5.91 -2.12 9.44
N LEU A 6 6.67 -2.43 10.49
CA LEU A 6 6.78 -3.81 11.01
C LEU A 6 5.58 -4.25 11.85
N LEU A 7 4.81 -3.32 12.40
CA LEU A 7 3.70 -3.60 13.32
C LEU A 7 2.35 -3.13 12.77
N ASN A 8 2.29 -1.90 12.28
CA ASN A 8 1.09 -1.29 11.72
C ASN A 8 1.48 -0.24 10.68
N ASN A 9 1.48 -0.62 9.42
CA ASN A 9 1.94 0.23 8.32
C ASN A 9 0.85 1.23 7.88
N VAL A 10 -0.42 0.91 8.10
CA VAL A 10 -1.58 1.76 7.81
C VAL A 10 -2.45 1.81 9.06
N PRO A 11 -2.16 2.71 10.02
CA PRO A 11 -2.77 2.74 11.35
C PRO A 11 -4.16 3.41 11.34
N ALA A 12 -5.10 2.91 10.52
CA ALA A 12 -6.46 3.43 10.46
C ALA A 12 -7.24 3.16 11.76
N ASP A 13 -6.98 2.03 12.43
CA ASP A 13 -7.48 1.66 13.74
C ASP A 13 -7.19 2.73 14.80
N VAL A 14 -5.97 3.26 14.82
CA VAL A 14 -5.56 4.32 15.76
C VAL A 14 -6.39 5.59 15.57
N LEU A 15 -6.76 5.95 14.35
CA LEU A 15 -7.60 7.11 14.07
C LEU A 15 -9.04 6.89 14.58
N VAL A 16 -9.57 5.70 14.36
CA VAL A 16 -10.90 5.32 14.85
C VAL A 16 -10.93 5.33 16.40
N GLU A 17 -9.92 4.76 17.05
CA GLU A 17 -9.79 4.76 18.52
C GLU A 17 -9.66 6.19 19.09
N ASN A 18 -9.08 7.12 18.34
CA ASN A 18 -8.99 8.53 18.70
C ASN A 18 -10.24 9.35 18.33
N GLY A 19 -11.32 8.71 17.90
CA GLY A 19 -12.62 9.32 17.67
C GLY A 19 -12.79 10.00 16.32
N CYS A 20 -11.98 9.65 15.31
CA CYS A 20 -12.21 10.11 13.95
C CYS A 20 -13.49 9.46 13.38
N ASN A 21 -14.39 10.29 12.86
CA ASN A 21 -15.68 9.83 12.31
C ASN A 21 -15.59 9.38 10.85
N PHE A 22 -14.49 9.70 10.18
CA PHE A 22 -14.24 9.31 8.80
C PHE A 22 -12.73 9.19 8.57
N VAL A 23 -12.29 8.04 8.09
CA VAL A 23 -10.87 7.72 7.90
C VAL A 23 -10.59 7.41 6.44
N ILE A 24 -9.65 8.16 5.87
CA ILE A 24 -9.12 7.90 4.52
C ILE A 24 -7.75 7.26 4.68
N ALA A 25 -7.59 6.07 4.14
CA ALA A 25 -6.31 5.38 4.09
C ALA A 25 -5.69 5.46 2.68
N SER A 26 -4.38 5.69 2.63
CA SER A 26 -3.60 5.52 1.41
C SER A 26 -2.61 4.39 1.61
N THR A 27 -2.62 3.41 0.70
CA THR A 27 -1.72 2.26 0.77
C THR A 27 -0.97 2.06 -0.54
N VAL A 28 0.33 1.91 -0.45
CA VAL A 28 1.24 1.64 -1.58
C VAL A 28 1.75 0.20 -1.59
N THR A 29 0.95 -0.71 -1.05
CA THR A 29 1.34 -2.12 -0.98
C THR A 29 1.36 -2.74 -2.36
N ALA A 30 2.51 -3.26 -2.76
CA ALA A 30 2.64 -4.03 -3.99
C ALA A 30 1.72 -5.27 -3.94
N LYS A 31 1.03 -5.54 -5.04
CA LYS A 31 0.22 -6.76 -5.16
C LYS A 31 1.14 -7.98 -5.07
N LEU A 32 0.81 -8.91 -4.18
CA LEU A 32 1.47 -10.20 -4.15
C LEU A 32 1.06 -10.98 -5.40
N GLU A 33 2.00 -11.25 -6.28
CA GLU A 33 1.78 -12.22 -7.35
C GLU A 33 1.49 -13.58 -6.71
N ARG A 34 0.32 -14.16 -7.04
CA ARG A 34 -0.07 -15.51 -6.56
C ARG A 34 0.84 -16.59 -7.10
N ASP A 35 1.38 -16.38 -8.30
CA ASP A 35 2.23 -17.33 -8.99
C ASP A 35 3.71 -17.12 -8.65
N PHE A 36 4.06 -17.37 -7.39
CA PHE A 36 5.47 -17.47 -7.04
C PHE A 36 6.07 -18.75 -7.63
N MET A 37 6.61 -18.62 -8.82
CA MET A 37 7.26 -19.74 -9.54
C MET A 37 8.62 -20.13 -8.97
N GLY A 38 8.99 -19.64 -7.80
CA GLY A 38 10.30 -19.90 -7.19
C GLY A 38 11.46 -19.27 -7.99
N ILE A 39 12.68 -19.51 -7.51
CA ILE A 39 13.89 -19.14 -8.27
C ILE A 39 14.02 -20.12 -9.43
N ARG A 40 13.86 -19.66 -10.67
CA ARG A 40 14.07 -20.48 -11.86
C ARG A 40 15.48 -21.06 -11.84
N ALA A 41 15.63 -22.30 -12.31
CA ALA A 41 16.91 -23.04 -12.22
C ALA A 41 18.10 -22.28 -12.87
N HIS A 42 17.86 -21.47 -13.91
CA HIS A 42 18.88 -20.68 -14.56
C HIS A 42 19.30 -19.41 -13.76
N GLU A 43 18.45 -18.88 -12.90
CA GLU A 43 18.79 -17.75 -12.03
C GLU A 43 19.68 -18.19 -10.85
N ARG A 44 19.66 -19.49 -10.51
CA ARG A 44 20.52 -20.04 -9.46
C ARG A 44 22.01 -20.00 -9.84
N GLN A 45 22.34 -20.00 -11.13
CA GLN A 45 23.73 -20.04 -11.59
C GLN A 45 24.40 -18.66 -11.55
N SER A 46 23.64 -17.57 -11.60
CA SER A 46 24.18 -16.20 -11.62
C SER A 46 24.22 -15.52 -10.25
N ALA A 47 23.50 -16.04 -9.26
CA ALA A 47 23.46 -15.49 -7.91
C ALA A 47 24.38 -16.30 -6.99
N GLY A 48 25.40 -15.64 -6.44
CA GLY A 48 26.25 -16.25 -5.42
C GLY A 48 25.40 -16.81 -4.26
N TRP A 49 25.92 -17.84 -3.59
CA TRP A 49 25.22 -18.67 -2.60
C TRP A 49 24.50 -17.91 -1.44
N LEU A 50 24.90 -16.67 -1.16
CA LEU A 50 24.28 -15.79 -0.15
C LEU A 50 22.96 -15.12 -0.60
N PHE A 51 22.78 -14.90 -1.88
CA PHE A 51 21.63 -14.17 -2.41
C PHE A 51 20.28 -14.87 -2.34
N PRO A 52 20.17 -16.21 -2.46
CA PRO A 52 18.90 -16.89 -2.33
C PRO A 52 18.23 -16.69 -0.95
N SER A 53 19.04 -16.70 0.12
CA SER A 53 18.54 -16.50 1.50
C SER A 53 18.00 -15.09 1.71
N VAL A 54 18.68 -14.08 1.17
CA VAL A 54 18.22 -12.68 1.23
C VAL A 54 16.90 -12.48 0.47
N LYS A 55 16.76 -13.07 -0.72
CA LYS A 55 15.50 -13.04 -1.49
C LYS A 55 14.33 -13.69 -0.73
N VAL A 56 14.58 -14.80 -0.06
CA VAL A 56 13.57 -15.47 0.78
C VAL A 56 13.14 -14.58 1.94
N ILE A 57 14.09 -13.95 2.64
CA ILE A 57 13.81 -13.03 3.74
C ILE A 57 13.02 -11.81 3.24
N MET A 58 13.42 -11.21 2.13
CA MET A 58 12.68 -10.09 1.52
C MET A 58 11.26 -10.49 1.14
N ARG A 59 11.09 -11.68 0.57
CA ARG A 59 9.77 -12.21 0.21
C ARG A 59 8.89 -12.46 1.44
N GLN A 60 9.47 -13.00 2.50
CA GLN A 60 8.76 -13.18 3.77
C GLN A 60 8.28 -11.84 4.34
N ASN A 61 9.15 -10.83 4.37
CA ASN A 61 8.80 -9.49 4.82
C ASN A 61 7.67 -8.89 3.96
N LEU A 62 7.71 -9.07 2.64
CA LEU A 62 6.68 -8.58 1.73
C LEU A 62 5.31 -9.25 2.01
N ILE A 63 5.29 -10.57 2.22
CA ILE A 63 4.07 -11.30 2.56
C ILE A 63 3.50 -10.83 3.90
N GLN A 64 4.37 -10.66 4.90
CA GLN A 64 3.99 -10.17 6.22
C GLN A 64 3.42 -8.75 6.14
N SER A 65 4.12 -7.84 5.48
CA SER A 65 3.65 -6.46 5.28
C SER A 65 2.31 -6.42 4.56
N HIS A 66 2.11 -7.26 3.54
CA HIS A 66 0.85 -7.32 2.82
C HIS A 66 -0.32 -7.74 3.73
N SER A 67 -0.12 -8.77 4.55
CA SER A 67 -1.14 -9.23 5.49
C SER A 67 -1.46 -8.19 6.56
N MET A 68 -0.43 -7.52 7.10
CA MET A 68 -0.60 -6.46 8.10
C MET A 68 -1.28 -5.22 7.51
N ASN A 69 -0.93 -4.84 6.28
CA ASN A 69 -1.58 -3.73 5.59
C ASN A 69 -3.07 -3.99 5.36
N ALA A 70 -3.45 -5.22 4.98
CA ALA A 70 -4.85 -5.57 4.81
C ALA A 70 -5.65 -5.38 6.10
N MET A 71 -5.09 -5.80 7.24
CA MET A 71 -5.70 -5.61 8.55
C MET A 71 -5.73 -4.14 8.99
N GLY A 72 -4.66 -3.40 8.75
CA GLY A 72 -4.57 -1.98 9.13
C GLY A 72 -5.46 -1.05 8.28
N VAL A 73 -5.79 -1.45 7.07
CA VAL A 73 -6.68 -0.71 6.16
C VAL A 73 -8.17 -0.98 6.46
N GLU A 74 -8.51 -2.14 7.02
CA GLU A 74 -9.91 -2.57 7.24
C GLU A 74 -10.79 -1.52 7.94
N PRO A 75 -10.33 -0.79 8.97
CA PRO A 75 -11.13 0.22 9.64
C PRO A 75 -11.34 1.51 8.83
N ALA A 76 -10.71 1.68 7.65
CA ALA A 76 -10.83 2.90 6.88
C ALA A 76 -12.12 2.92 6.03
N ASP A 77 -12.83 4.05 6.05
CA ASP A 77 -14.06 4.27 5.27
C ASP A 77 -13.79 4.44 3.77
N PHE A 78 -12.60 4.93 3.43
CA PHE A 78 -12.18 5.13 2.05
C PHE A 78 -10.71 4.79 1.85
N VAL A 79 -10.40 4.00 0.82
CA VAL A 79 -9.03 3.55 0.54
C VAL A 79 -8.58 4.01 -0.83
N ILE A 80 -7.40 4.62 -0.89
CA ILE A 80 -6.69 4.97 -2.11
C ILE A 80 -5.51 4.02 -2.25
N ALA A 81 -5.51 3.18 -3.29
CA ALA A 81 -4.49 2.17 -3.51
C ALA A 81 -3.89 2.31 -4.92
N PRO A 82 -2.85 3.16 -5.09
CA PRO A 82 -2.12 3.25 -6.35
C PRO A 82 -1.49 1.91 -6.73
N ASP A 83 -1.50 1.59 -8.02
CA ASP A 83 -0.83 0.39 -8.51
C ASP A 83 0.67 0.67 -8.69
N VAL A 84 1.45 0.28 -7.69
CA VAL A 84 2.91 0.44 -7.66
C VAL A 84 3.66 -0.86 -7.98
N THR A 85 3.00 -1.85 -8.57
CA THR A 85 3.60 -3.17 -8.89
C THR A 85 4.75 -3.11 -9.90
N SER A 86 4.80 -2.05 -10.71
CA SER A 86 5.86 -1.82 -11.69
C SER A 86 7.15 -1.21 -11.10
N PHE A 87 7.14 -0.89 -9.80
CA PHE A 87 8.28 -0.29 -9.12
C PHE A 87 8.91 -1.29 -8.15
N ASP A 88 10.24 -1.36 -8.18
CA ASP A 88 11.00 -2.12 -7.18
C ASP A 88 11.25 -1.25 -5.93
N LEU A 89 11.32 -1.88 -4.76
CA LEU A 89 11.60 -1.21 -3.49
C LEU A 89 12.94 -0.46 -3.45
N SER A 90 13.84 -0.77 -4.35
CA SER A 90 15.17 -0.15 -4.49
C SER A 90 15.23 0.99 -5.51
N GLU A 91 14.16 1.24 -6.25
CA GLU A 91 14.14 2.22 -7.36
C GLU A 91 13.84 3.65 -6.89
N PHE A 92 14.64 4.18 -5.99
CA PHE A 92 14.49 5.56 -5.47
C PHE A 92 14.60 6.65 -6.55
N THR A 93 15.24 6.35 -7.68
CA THR A 93 15.39 7.30 -8.81
C THR A 93 14.10 7.53 -9.59
N ARG A 94 13.09 6.69 -9.42
CA ARG A 94 11.77 6.78 -10.08
C ARG A 94 10.67 7.36 -9.19
N ALA A 95 11.06 8.13 -8.17
CA ALA A 95 10.10 8.71 -7.21
C ALA A 95 9.06 9.60 -7.89
N ASP A 96 9.44 10.39 -8.90
CA ASP A 96 8.52 11.28 -9.63
C ASP A 96 7.48 10.49 -10.44
N GLU A 97 7.89 9.37 -11.05
CA GLU A 97 6.96 8.48 -11.76
C GLU A 97 5.97 7.84 -10.79
N MET A 98 6.45 7.39 -9.63
CA MET A 98 5.60 6.81 -8.57
C MET A 98 4.62 7.84 -8.03
N ALA A 99 5.05 9.08 -7.81
CA ALA A 99 4.20 10.19 -7.39
C ALA A 99 3.10 10.47 -8.42
N SER A 100 3.42 10.45 -9.71
CA SER A 100 2.45 10.64 -10.80
C SER A 100 1.39 9.54 -10.84
N VAL A 101 1.76 8.29 -10.54
CA VAL A 101 0.81 7.17 -10.39
C VAL A 101 -0.12 7.41 -9.20
N GLY A 102 0.41 7.88 -8.08
CA GLY A 102 -0.37 8.24 -6.89
C GLY A 102 -1.38 9.35 -7.18
N GLU A 103 -0.92 10.43 -7.81
CA GLU A 103 -1.75 11.56 -8.20
C GLU A 103 -2.89 11.16 -9.15
N SER A 104 -2.58 10.44 -10.21
CA SER A 104 -3.58 9.98 -11.17
C SER A 104 -4.63 9.06 -10.54
N THR A 105 -4.21 8.19 -9.63
CA THR A 105 -5.12 7.33 -8.87
C THR A 105 -6.03 8.14 -7.97
N ALA A 106 -5.49 9.13 -7.25
CA ALA A 106 -6.26 10.00 -6.37
C ALA A 106 -7.28 10.83 -7.16
N ILE A 107 -6.88 11.43 -8.28
CA ILE A 107 -7.78 12.19 -9.18
C ILE A 107 -8.91 11.29 -9.68
N GLY A 108 -8.61 10.04 -10.06
CA GLY A 108 -9.61 9.09 -10.54
C GLY A 108 -10.69 8.73 -9.53
N VAL A 109 -10.41 8.84 -8.23
CA VAL A 109 -11.35 8.48 -7.15
C VAL A 109 -11.95 9.68 -6.42
N ILE A 110 -11.48 10.91 -6.68
CA ILE A 110 -11.90 12.12 -5.95
C ILE A 110 -13.41 12.38 -6.07
N SER A 111 -14.00 12.13 -7.24
CA SER A 111 -15.44 12.29 -7.45
C SER A 111 -16.27 11.32 -6.61
N LYS A 112 -15.76 10.09 -6.40
CA LYS A 112 -16.39 9.10 -5.54
C LYS A 112 -16.28 9.51 -4.07
N LEU A 113 -15.12 10.00 -3.66
CA LEU A 113 -14.88 10.50 -2.30
C LEU A 113 -15.79 11.69 -1.98
N ARG A 114 -15.90 12.67 -2.89
CA ARG A 114 -16.81 13.83 -2.72
C ARG A 114 -18.26 13.41 -2.53
N LYS A 115 -18.75 12.47 -3.34
CA LYS A 115 -20.11 11.94 -3.21
C LYS A 115 -20.34 11.26 -1.86
N LEU A 116 -19.35 10.51 -1.39
CA LEU A 116 -19.41 9.85 -0.09
C LEU A 116 -19.46 10.87 1.04
N LEU A 117 -18.57 11.87 1.03
CA LEU A 117 -18.55 12.94 2.02
C LEU A 117 -19.84 13.77 2.00
N ALA A 118 -20.37 14.11 0.83
CA ALA A 118 -21.65 14.82 0.70
C ALA A 118 -22.85 14.01 1.25
N SER A 119 -22.77 12.68 1.20
CA SER A 119 -23.81 11.82 1.80
C SER A 119 -23.76 11.79 3.33
N LEU A 120 -22.57 12.07 3.92
CA LEU A 120 -22.39 12.11 5.37
C LEU A 120 -22.76 13.48 5.95
N ASP A 121 -22.38 14.56 5.28
CA ASP A 121 -22.66 15.93 5.70
C ASP A 121 -22.88 16.83 4.46
N ALA A 122 -24.10 16.87 3.96
CA ALA A 122 -24.48 17.66 2.79
C ALA A 122 -24.25 19.19 2.97
N PRO A 123 -24.48 19.81 4.15
CA PRO A 123 -24.17 21.22 4.36
C PRO A 123 -22.69 21.56 4.22
N LEU A 124 -21.81 20.64 4.61
CA LEU A 124 -20.37 20.87 4.62
C LEU A 124 -19.70 20.54 3.28
N PHE A 125 -20.14 19.47 2.62
CA PHE A 125 -19.46 18.90 1.44
C PHE A 125 -20.31 18.90 0.16
N GLY A 126 -21.60 19.23 0.23
CA GLY A 126 -22.54 19.19 -0.90
C GLY A 126 -22.57 20.45 -1.75
N GLN A 127 -21.70 21.43 -1.53
CA GLN A 127 -21.61 22.62 -2.38
C GLN A 127 -20.67 22.34 -3.56
N GLU A 128 -21.23 22.31 -4.77
CA GLU A 128 -20.48 22.39 -6.03
C GLU A 128 -20.07 23.82 -6.35
#